data_1ef695441eea6f7b5c371683b0e5271e
#
_entry.id   1ef695441eea6f7b5c371683b0e5271e
#
_cell.length_a   1.000
_cell.length_b   1.000
_cell.length_c   1.000
_cell.angle_alpha   90.00
_cell.angle_beta   90.00
_cell.angle_gamma   90.00
#
_symmetry.space_group_name_H-M   'P 1'
#
loop_
_entity.id
_entity.type
_entity.pdbx_description
1 polymer ?
#
loop_
_entity_poly.entity_id
_entity_poly.type
_entity_poly.pdbx_seq_one_letter_code
_entity_poly.pdbx_strand_id
1 'polypeptide(L)'
;MLRVLREHASSWMLKGILVLVAVTFISWGGYSFFREKKVTYAAKVNGITIEWREYSDALQNAVKQYRDALGPSFSEKMIEELGLKDKILDGLIDKILILQEAKRLGLSIPDEELRGAIESVPAFQANGQFDRRRYEGFLRLNRMTPEEFEQSQRENLLISKAVSLIKMNEGNVSDEEVLDTYLFENERINLTFLKIVPDSFKSQVNVNDVEMRDYYEKHREEFRIPTFIQIQYLLFRPSDFERKTQVSSEEIKRYYDLRKDTFKIPKQVRARSILIKAGPQETPDQLEAKKKKAEEILEKAKKTKDFSSLAKQFSEEENASKGGDLGWIQKGMLGEQIESILFAMKTGELSRVLPGRDGFLILKVEEVKEEKQKPFEEAKDQILQALRKEKAKAEASRKADDAFYSLFRSRDLEGYAREKDVPIKTTGFFKEGDEIPEIGKNPLLYSSAFSLKVGEISPVVDIPPNTYILKLINRKDSRIPPLDEVKEEVRRRAIEIKSEEQARRVAEELLKQIRTGKNMGEVAREKGYPLGETGFFTRTTGVVPKIGPAREFMAILASLTEKNPVPKEVIRTKDGCFVVRLSAHEPADQSKYLSAKKNLGKRLSYQKQEEAYRNWLEQLEKKANIDKNKDILKG
;
A
#
# COMPACT_ATOMS: atom_id res chain seq x y z
N MET A 1 -43.75 45.42 -34.52
CA MET A 1 -42.98 44.25 -35.06
C MET A 1 -43.79 42.96 -35.11
N LEU A 2 -44.55 42.59 -34.11
CA LEU A 2 -45.34 41.32 -34.10
C LEU A 2 -46.51 41.29 -35.14
N ARG A 3 -47.02 42.44 -35.60
CA ARG A 3 -48.11 42.52 -36.56
C ARG A 3 -47.63 42.22 -37.99
N VAL A 4 -46.41 42.59 -38.36
CA VAL A 4 -45.80 42.32 -39.68
C VAL A 4 -45.43 40.84 -39.82
N LEU A 5 -45.02 40.18 -38.73
CA LEU A 5 -44.72 38.75 -38.70
C LEU A 5 -45.97 37.87 -38.88
N ARG A 6 -47.15 38.39 -38.48
CA ARG A 6 -48.43 37.65 -38.55
C ARG A 6 -49.08 37.71 -39.95
N GLU A 7 -48.83 38.77 -40.72
CA GLU A 7 -49.36 38.97 -42.09
C GLU A 7 -48.59 38.20 -43.16
N HIS A 8 -47.33 37.78 -42.86
CA HIS A 8 -46.46 37.06 -43.82
C HIS A 8 -46.16 35.60 -43.42
N ALA A 9 -46.94 35.05 -42.49
CA ALA A 9 -46.76 33.67 -41.98
C ALA A 9 -46.97 32.57 -43.05
N SER A 10 -47.51 32.91 -44.22
CA SER A 10 -47.71 32.00 -45.34
C SER A 10 -46.63 32.08 -46.42
N SER A 11 -45.66 33.01 -46.29
CA SER A 11 -44.62 33.20 -47.28
C SER A 11 -43.65 31.99 -47.28
N TRP A 12 -43.37 31.48 -48.49
CA TRP A 12 -42.42 30.40 -48.71
C TRP A 12 -41.02 30.74 -48.13
N MET A 13 -40.64 31.99 -48.08
CA MET A 13 -39.41 32.52 -47.53
C MET A 13 -39.33 32.34 -46.00
N LEU A 14 -40.45 32.50 -45.27
CA LEU A 14 -40.51 32.26 -43.82
C LEU A 14 -40.46 30.77 -43.52
N LYS A 15 -41.04 29.93 -44.39
CA LYS A 15 -40.90 28.47 -44.31
C LYS A 15 -39.48 28.00 -44.58
N GLY A 16 -38.78 28.68 -45.52
CA GLY A 16 -37.34 28.43 -45.78
C GLY A 16 -36.46 28.80 -44.59
N ILE A 17 -36.71 29.94 -43.95
CA ILE A 17 -35.98 30.37 -42.74
C ILE A 17 -36.27 29.41 -41.56
N LEU A 18 -37.53 29.00 -41.37
CA LEU A 18 -37.90 28.02 -40.35
C LEU A 18 -37.22 26.66 -40.56
N VAL A 19 -37.14 26.17 -41.81
CA VAL A 19 -36.42 24.96 -42.17
C VAL A 19 -34.91 25.13 -41.93
N LEU A 20 -34.33 26.27 -42.28
CA LEU A 20 -32.92 26.55 -42.05
C LEU A 20 -32.58 26.61 -40.54
N VAL A 21 -33.47 27.26 -39.76
CA VAL A 21 -33.35 27.28 -38.29
C VAL A 21 -33.56 25.90 -37.71
N ALA A 22 -34.51 25.12 -38.19
CA ALA A 22 -34.71 23.72 -37.75
C ALA A 22 -33.48 22.82 -38.08
N VAL A 23 -32.90 23.00 -39.30
CA VAL A 23 -31.68 22.26 -39.69
C VAL A 23 -30.47 22.70 -38.86
N THR A 24 -30.33 24.00 -38.53
CA THR A 24 -29.27 24.44 -37.62
C THR A 24 -29.47 23.96 -36.19
N PHE A 25 -30.71 23.87 -35.70
CA PHE A 25 -31.01 23.27 -34.40
C PHE A 25 -30.80 21.74 -34.40
N ILE A 26 -31.13 21.06 -35.49
CA ILE A 26 -30.88 19.61 -35.63
C ILE A 26 -29.38 19.35 -35.77
N SER A 27 -28.63 20.16 -36.52
CA SER A 27 -27.17 20.01 -36.62
C SER A 27 -26.46 20.42 -35.32
N TRP A 28 -26.97 21.38 -34.58
CA TRP A 28 -26.38 21.77 -33.29
C TRP A 28 -26.86 20.88 -32.14
N GLY A 29 -28.12 20.43 -32.18
CA GLY A 29 -28.65 19.41 -31.26
C GLY A 29 -28.07 18.01 -31.50
N GLY A 30 -27.81 17.65 -32.77
CA GLY A 30 -27.18 16.37 -33.15
C GLY A 30 -25.71 16.27 -32.72
N TYR A 31 -24.98 17.39 -32.66
CA TYR A 31 -23.59 17.41 -32.17
C TYR A 31 -23.49 17.20 -30.65
N SER A 32 -24.55 17.51 -29.89
CA SER A 32 -24.60 17.21 -28.45
C SER A 32 -25.05 15.77 -28.14
N PHE A 33 -25.61 15.02 -29.12
CA PHE A 33 -25.97 13.61 -28.99
C PHE A 33 -24.77 12.64 -29.17
N PHE A 34 -23.66 13.13 -29.75
CA PHE A 34 -22.40 12.38 -29.85
C PHE A 34 -21.37 12.78 -28.78
N ARG A 35 -21.77 13.61 -27.81
CA ARG A 35 -20.95 13.83 -26.63
C ARG A 35 -21.04 12.58 -25.76
N GLU A 36 -19.87 11.94 -25.57
CA GLU A 36 -19.53 10.93 -24.60
C GLU A 36 -20.68 10.52 -23.68
N LYS A 37 -21.06 9.25 -23.71
CA LYS A 37 -21.90 8.67 -22.66
C LYS A 37 -21.25 9.03 -21.34
N LYS A 38 -21.75 10.07 -20.66
CA LYS A 38 -21.36 10.31 -19.28
C LYS A 38 -21.59 9.00 -18.56
N VAL A 39 -20.53 8.40 -18.08
CA VAL A 39 -20.59 7.23 -17.22
C VAL A 39 -21.46 7.61 -16.03
N THR A 40 -22.67 7.10 -15.98
CA THR A 40 -23.66 7.47 -14.94
C THR A 40 -23.63 6.49 -13.78
N TYR A 41 -23.09 5.29 -13.97
CA TYR A 41 -23.05 4.25 -12.95
C TYR A 41 -21.71 3.50 -12.94
N ALA A 42 -21.34 2.99 -11.76
CA ALA A 42 -20.15 2.16 -11.55
C ALA A 42 -20.46 0.67 -11.70
N ALA A 43 -21.55 0.21 -11.12
CA ALA A 43 -22.07 -1.14 -11.29
C ALA A 43 -23.58 -1.19 -11.09
N LYS A 44 -24.22 -2.31 -11.52
CA LYS A 44 -25.59 -2.66 -11.19
C LYS A 44 -25.61 -4.04 -10.54
N VAL A 45 -26.30 -4.16 -9.42
CA VAL A 45 -26.39 -5.39 -8.62
C VAL A 45 -27.86 -5.74 -8.39
N ASN A 46 -28.37 -6.79 -9.02
CA ASN A 46 -29.76 -7.21 -8.92
C ASN A 46 -30.76 -6.05 -9.18
N GLY A 47 -30.43 -5.15 -10.11
CA GLY A 47 -31.26 -3.98 -10.45
C GLY A 47 -31.00 -2.73 -9.58
N ILE A 48 -30.22 -2.80 -8.50
CA ILE A 48 -29.77 -1.64 -7.75
C ILE A 48 -28.53 -1.05 -8.43
N THR A 49 -28.55 0.25 -8.65
CA THR A 49 -27.45 0.96 -9.32
C THR A 49 -26.50 1.57 -8.29
N ILE A 50 -25.20 1.29 -8.42
CA ILE A 50 -24.13 2.02 -7.74
C ILE A 50 -23.78 3.20 -8.65
N GLU A 51 -24.09 4.40 -8.21
CA GLU A 51 -23.82 5.62 -8.96
C GLU A 51 -22.33 5.89 -9.06
N TRP A 52 -21.90 6.55 -10.15
CA TRP A 52 -20.51 6.97 -10.31
C TRP A 52 -20.02 7.83 -9.14
N ARG A 53 -20.87 8.69 -8.64
CA ARG A 53 -20.54 9.58 -7.52
C ARG A 53 -20.24 8.79 -6.25
N GLU A 54 -21.09 7.83 -5.92
CA GLU A 54 -20.91 6.98 -4.73
C GLU A 54 -19.56 6.23 -4.78
N TYR A 55 -19.24 5.64 -5.93
CA TYR A 55 -17.96 4.97 -6.14
C TYR A 55 -16.77 5.94 -6.05
N SER A 56 -16.87 7.10 -6.70
CA SER A 56 -15.81 8.11 -6.69
C SER A 56 -15.52 8.64 -5.28
N ASP A 57 -16.57 8.92 -4.51
CA ASP A 57 -16.45 9.39 -3.13
C ASP A 57 -15.82 8.29 -2.24
N ALA A 58 -16.23 7.04 -2.41
CA ALA A 58 -15.65 5.89 -1.69
C ALA A 58 -14.16 5.71 -2.03
N LEU A 59 -13.80 5.79 -3.31
CA LEU A 59 -12.41 5.68 -3.76
C LEU A 59 -11.55 6.83 -3.22
N GLN A 60 -12.02 8.07 -3.28
CA GLN A 60 -11.31 9.23 -2.75
C GLN A 60 -11.08 9.11 -1.24
N ASN A 61 -12.08 8.65 -0.49
CA ASN A 61 -11.97 8.43 0.94
C ASN A 61 -10.93 7.33 1.26
N ALA A 62 -10.94 6.23 0.52
CA ALA A 62 -9.96 5.17 0.67
C ALA A 62 -8.54 5.67 0.36
N VAL A 63 -8.35 6.37 -0.77
CA VAL A 63 -7.05 6.95 -1.15
C VAL A 63 -6.56 7.92 -0.08
N LYS A 64 -7.45 8.75 0.48
CA LYS A 64 -7.11 9.65 1.59
C LYS A 64 -6.63 8.88 2.83
N GLN A 65 -7.34 7.83 3.23
CA GLN A 65 -6.94 6.98 4.36
C GLN A 65 -5.56 6.34 4.15
N TYR A 66 -5.29 5.80 2.95
CA TYR A 66 -3.97 5.26 2.63
C TYR A 66 -2.88 6.32 2.64
N ARG A 67 -3.18 7.52 2.13
CA ARG A 67 -2.25 8.67 2.16
C ARG A 67 -1.96 9.11 3.59
N ASP A 68 -2.96 9.21 4.43
CA ASP A 68 -2.81 9.60 5.84
C ASP A 68 -2.02 8.52 6.63
N ALA A 69 -2.23 7.24 6.34
CA ALA A 69 -1.54 6.13 7.00
C ALA A 69 -0.08 5.96 6.55
N LEU A 70 0.21 6.14 5.25
CA LEU A 70 1.53 5.90 4.66
C LEU A 70 2.39 7.18 4.54
N GLY A 71 1.79 8.35 4.70
CA GLY A 71 2.48 9.63 4.62
C GLY A 71 3.28 9.80 3.32
N PRO A 72 4.57 10.19 3.42
CA PRO A 72 5.42 10.39 2.24
C PRO A 72 5.67 9.14 1.38
N SER A 73 5.40 7.95 1.92
CA SER A 73 5.57 6.67 1.21
C SER A 73 4.41 6.36 0.26
N PHE A 74 3.31 7.10 0.33
CA PHE A 74 2.18 6.94 -0.58
C PHE A 74 2.49 7.48 -1.97
N SER A 75 2.19 6.70 -3.01
CA SER A 75 2.27 7.15 -4.41
C SER A 75 0.97 6.79 -5.14
N GLU A 76 0.61 7.57 -6.16
CA GLU A 76 -0.59 7.26 -6.98
C GLU A 76 -0.49 5.91 -7.70
N LYS A 77 0.72 5.46 -8.03
CA LYS A 77 0.96 4.14 -8.60
C LYS A 77 0.50 3.00 -7.67
N MET A 78 0.54 3.22 -6.36
CA MET A 78 0.03 2.24 -5.39
C MET A 78 -1.48 1.99 -5.51
N ILE A 79 -2.24 2.94 -6.05
CA ILE A 79 -3.68 2.76 -6.32
C ILE A 79 -3.89 1.61 -7.31
N GLU A 80 -3.06 1.55 -8.35
CA GLU A 80 -3.10 0.48 -9.35
C GLU A 80 -2.46 -0.81 -8.82
N GLU A 81 -1.28 -0.72 -8.20
CA GLU A 81 -0.56 -1.88 -7.64
C GLU A 81 -1.36 -2.62 -6.56
N LEU A 82 -2.11 -1.90 -5.76
CA LEU A 82 -2.99 -2.48 -4.74
C LEU A 82 -4.37 -2.87 -5.27
N GLY A 83 -4.68 -2.54 -6.54
CA GLY A 83 -5.99 -2.77 -7.14
C GLY A 83 -7.13 -2.06 -6.39
N LEU A 84 -6.89 -0.86 -5.88
CA LEU A 84 -7.86 -0.15 -5.03
C LEU A 84 -9.16 0.14 -5.76
N LYS A 85 -9.10 0.45 -7.07
CA LYS A 85 -10.29 0.72 -7.88
C LYS A 85 -11.26 -0.47 -7.87
N ASP A 86 -10.75 -1.68 -8.14
CA ASP A 86 -11.56 -2.90 -8.15
C ASP A 86 -12.05 -3.24 -6.73
N LYS A 87 -11.17 -3.20 -5.73
CA LYS A 87 -11.53 -3.52 -4.35
C LYS A 87 -12.62 -2.62 -3.77
N ILE A 88 -12.61 -1.33 -4.10
CA ILE A 88 -13.65 -0.40 -3.63
C ILE A 88 -14.97 -0.69 -4.35
N LEU A 89 -14.95 -0.96 -5.65
CA LEU A 89 -16.16 -1.34 -6.38
C LEU A 89 -16.73 -2.64 -5.85
N ASP A 90 -15.90 -3.67 -5.64
CA ASP A 90 -16.31 -4.95 -5.08
C ASP A 90 -16.90 -4.76 -3.68
N GLY A 91 -16.29 -3.96 -2.82
CA GLY A 91 -16.82 -3.65 -1.49
C GLY A 91 -18.20 -2.97 -1.51
N LEU A 92 -18.48 -2.12 -2.50
CA LEU A 92 -19.81 -1.53 -2.67
C LEU A 92 -20.84 -2.56 -3.19
N ILE A 93 -20.41 -3.46 -4.07
CA ILE A 93 -21.24 -4.58 -4.54
C ILE A 93 -21.58 -5.49 -3.38
N ASP A 94 -20.59 -5.87 -2.57
CA ASP A 94 -20.74 -6.72 -1.40
C ASP A 94 -21.72 -6.12 -0.39
N LYS A 95 -21.59 -4.80 -0.14
CA LYS A 95 -22.54 -4.07 0.72
C LYS A 95 -23.99 -4.28 0.28
N ILE A 96 -24.27 -4.12 -1.01
CA ILE A 96 -25.63 -4.30 -1.56
C ILE A 96 -26.08 -5.74 -1.39
N LEU A 97 -25.24 -6.71 -1.72
CA LEU A 97 -25.55 -8.14 -1.60
C LEU A 97 -25.88 -8.53 -0.16
N ILE A 98 -25.07 -8.09 0.78
CA ILE A 98 -25.26 -8.36 2.21
C ILE A 98 -26.56 -7.72 2.71
N LEU A 99 -26.86 -6.48 2.31
CA LEU A 99 -28.11 -5.81 2.70
C LEU A 99 -29.36 -6.50 2.12
N GLN A 100 -29.29 -6.97 0.87
CA GLN A 100 -30.38 -7.74 0.27
C GLN A 100 -30.58 -9.06 1.01
N GLU A 101 -29.53 -9.77 1.33
CA GLU A 101 -29.59 -11.04 2.04
C GLU A 101 -30.07 -10.84 3.50
N ALA A 102 -29.60 -9.80 4.18
CA ALA A 102 -30.08 -9.46 5.51
C ALA A 102 -31.60 -9.25 5.54
N LYS A 103 -32.15 -8.52 4.54
CA LYS A 103 -33.59 -8.35 4.36
C LYS A 103 -34.31 -9.68 4.08
N ARG A 104 -33.74 -10.53 3.22
CA ARG A 104 -34.28 -11.87 2.92
C ARG A 104 -34.36 -12.76 4.17
N LEU A 105 -33.33 -12.62 5.05
CA LEU A 105 -33.28 -13.32 6.35
C LEU A 105 -34.20 -12.71 7.41
N GLY A 106 -34.95 -11.64 7.10
CA GLY A 106 -35.84 -10.96 8.05
C GLY A 106 -35.09 -10.15 9.12
N LEU A 107 -33.81 -9.84 8.93
CA LEU A 107 -33.05 -9.04 9.88
C LEU A 107 -33.47 -7.57 9.81
N SER A 108 -33.58 -6.95 10.96
CA SER A 108 -33.90 -5.52 11.10
C SER A 108 -33.14 -4.91 12.27
N ILE A 109 -33.01 -3.60 12.26
CA ILE A 109 -32.40 -2.81 13.34
C ILE A 109 -33.50 -1.94 13.96
N PRO A 110 -33.97 -2.24 15.19
CA PRO A 110 -34.92 -1.40 15.92
C PRO A 110 -34.33 0.00 16.21
N ASP A 111 -35.20 1.00 16.34
CA ASP A 111 -34.76 2.38 16.62
C ASP A 111 -34.00 2.52 17.93
N GLU A 112 -34.31 1.69 18.90
CA GLU A 112 -33.61 1.65 20.19
C GLU A 112 -32.17 1.14 20.05
N GLU A 113 -31.96 0.09 19.24
CA GLU A 113 -30.64 -0.46 18.91
C GLU A 113 -29.80 0.59 18.15
N LEU A 114 -30.39 1.28 17.17
CA LEU A 114 -29.74 2.35 16.41
C LEU A 114 -29.34 3.51 17.32
N ARG A 115 -30.25 3.98 18.19
CA ARG A 115 -29.99 5.05 19.14
C ARG A 115 -28.82 4.69 20.06
N GLY A 116 -28.86 3.50 20.68
CA GLY A 116 -27.80 3.03 21.56
C GLY A 116 -26.44 2.98 20.85
N ALA A 117 -26.43 2.53 19.58
CA ALA A 117 -25.21 2.51 18.79
C ALA A 117 -24.65 3.92 18.53
N ILE A 118 -25.50 4.89 18.17
CA ILE A 118 -25.09 6.29 17.94
C ILE A 118 -24.60 6.94 19.24
N GLU A 119 -25.32 6.76 20.35
CA GLU A 119 -24.95 7.30 21.66
C GLU A 119 -23.64 6.72 22.21
N SER A 120 -23.30 5.49 21.82
CA SER A 120 -22.05 4.82 22.23
C SER A 120 -20.80 5.33 21.53
N VAL A 121 -20.92 6.11 20.43
CA VAL A 121 -19.76 6.63 19.67
C VAL A 121 -18.97 7.61 20.53
N PRO A 122 -17.68 7.34 20.85
CA PRO A 122 -16.90 8.20 21.75
C PRO A 122 -16.79 9.66 21.26
N ALA A 123 -16.78 9.90 19.94
CA ALA A 123 -16.73 11.24 19.37
C ALA A 123 -17.97 12.08 19.68
N PHE A 124 -19.10 11.44 19.96
CA PHE A 124 -20.37 12.09 20.31
C PHE A 124 -20.59 12.18 21.81
N GLN A 125 -19.60 11.79 22.63
CA GLN A 125 -19.72 11.80 24.08
C GLN A 125 -18.94 12.94 24.73
N ALA A 126 -19.48 13.49 25.79
CA ALA A 126 -18.81 14.37 26.72
C ALA A 126 -18.94 13.75 28.13
N ASN A 127 -17.81 13.52 28.82
CA ASN A 127 -17.78 12.87 30.14
C ASN A 127 -18.50 11.50 30.19
N GLY A 128 -18.41 10.73 29.09
CA GLY A 128 -19.04 9.41 29.00
C GLY A 128 -20.55 9.42 28.71
N GLN A 129 -21.16 10.57 28.47
CA GLN A 129 -22.56 10.72 28.10
C GLN A 129 -22.69 11.34 26.69
N PHE A 130 -23.74 10.97 25.97
CA PHE A 130 -24.05 11.52 24.67
C PHE A 130 -24.24 13.05 24.73
N ASP A 131 -23.53 13.77 23.85
CA ASP A 131 -23.59 15.23 23.69
C ASP A 131 -24.14 15.56 22.30
N ARG A 132 -25.38 16.03 22.29
CA ARG A 132 -26.09 16.43 21.08
C ARG A 132 -25.34 17.48 20.27
N ARG A 133 -24.63 18.42 20.90
CA ARG A 133 -23.88 19.48 20.19
C ARG A 133 -22.71 18.89 19.40
N ARG A 134 -22.03 17.88 19.96
CA ARG A 134 -20.95 17.16 19.26
C ARG A 134 -21.49 16.40 18.07
N TYR A 135 -22.61 15.69 18.24
CA TYR A 135 -23.30 14.99 17.17
C TYR A 135 -23.71 15.95 16.05
N GLU A 136 -24.44 17.03 16.34
CA GLU A 136 -24.85 18.04 15.35
C GLU A 136 -23.64 18.75 14.71
N GLY A 137 -22.56 18.96 15.48
CA GLY A 137 -21.30 19.50 14.99
C GLY A 137 -20.65 18.60 13.95
N PHE A 138 -20.62 17.30 14.21
CA PHE A 138 -20.12 16.27 13.29
C PHE A 138 -20.94 16.25 11.98
N LEU A 139 -22.28 16.26 12.08
CA LEU A 139 -23.16 16.27 10.90
C LEU A 139 -22.92 17.50 10.01
N ARG A 140 -22.83 18.68 10.62
CA ARG A 140 -22.54 19.93 9.88
C ARG A 140 -21.18 19.89 9.20
N LEU A 141 -20.15 19.39 9.87
CA LEU A 141 -18.81 19.27 9.30
C LEU A 141 -18.79 18.34 8.09
N ASN A 142 -19.57 17.27 8.14
CA ASN A 142 -19.66 16.27 7.06
C ASN A 142 -20.78 16.56 6.06
N ARG A 143 -21.52 17.67 6.21
CA ARG A 143 -22.64 18.08 5.35
C ARG A 143 -23.72 17.00 5.22
N MET A 144 -24.02 16.33 6.32
CA MET A 144 -25.04 15.26 6.40
C MET A 144 -26.26 15.73 7.19
N THR A 145 -27.44 15.24 6.82
CA THR A 145 -28.62 15.34 7.67
C THR A 145 -28.63 14.24 8.72
N PRO A 146 -29.38 14.39 9.84
CA PRO A 146 -29.57 13.32 10.80
C PRO A 146 -30.12 12.05 10.15
N GLU A 147 -31.10 12.17 9.26
CA GLU A 147 -31.76 11.06 8.57
C GLU A 147 -30.78 10.28 7.67
N GLU A 148 -29.92 10.98 6.91
CA GLU A 148 -28.88 10.35 6.08
C GLU A 148 -27.87 9.58 6.94
N PHE A 149 -27.43 10.18 8.04
CA PHE A 149 -26.49 9.55 8.96
C PHE A 149 -27.12 8.33 9.65
N GLU A 150 -28.32 8.47 10.20
CA GLU A 150 -29.05 7.39 10.87
C GLU A 150 -29.34 6.22 9.92
N GLN A 151 -29.73 6.51 8.67
CA GLN A 151 -29.92 5.48 7.65
C GLN A 151 -28.61 4.76 7.35
N SER A 152 -27.52 5.48 7.20
CA SER A 152 -26.19 4.88 6.99
C SER A 152 -25.77 4.00 8.17
N GLN A 153 -25.99 4.47 9.41
CA GLN A 153 -25.71 3.68 10.61
C GLN A 153 -26.58 2.42 10.70
N ARG A 154 -27.86 2.53 10.35
CA ARG A 154 -28.78 1.39 10.29
C ARG A 154 -28.32 0.32 9.30
N GLU A 155 -27.86 0.73 8.12
CA GLU A 155 -27.30 -0.18 7.12
C GLU A 155 -26.02 -0.86 7.65
N ASN A 156 -25.11 -0.10 8.26
CA ASN A 156 -23.88 -0.64 8.81
C ASN A 156 -24.14 -1.66 9.95
N LEU A 157 -25.09 -1.35 10.83
CA LEU A 157 -25.52 -2.27 11.88
C LEU A 157 -26.16 -3.53 11.31
N LEU A 158 -26.99 -3.39 10.27
CA LEU A 158 -27.65 -4.53 9.60
C LEU A 158 -26.62 -5.44 8.93
N ILE A 159 -25.63 -4.87 8.24
CA ILE A 159 -24.49 -5.61 7.67
C ILE A 159 -23.74 -6.35 8.79
N SER A 160 -23.37 -5.63 9.85
CA SER A 160 -22.66 -6.23 10.99
C SER A 160 -23.44 -7.40 11.61
N LYS A 161 -24.76 -7.25 11.76
CA LYS A 161 -25.65 -8.28 12.30
C LYS A 161 -25.72 -9.51 11.38
N ALA A 162 -25.84 -9.31 10.05
CA ALA A 162 -25.84 -10.40 9.07
C ALA A 162 -24.50 -11.15 9.06
N VAL A 163 -23.39 -10.42 8.99
CA VAL A 163 -22.03 -11.00 9.02
C VAL A 163 -21.78 -11.77 10.32
N SER A 164 -22.19 -11.19 11.46
CA SER A 164 -22.04 -11.84 12.75
C SER A 164 -22.83 -13.14 12.85
N LEU A 165 -24.06 -13.17 12.30
CA LEU A 165 -24.88 -14.38 12.26
C LEU A 165 -24.19 -15.52 11.50
N ILE A 166 -23.58 -15.22 10.34
CA ILE A 166 -22.84 -16.21 9.55
C ILE A 166 -21.59 -16.68 10.30
N LYS A 167 -20.83 -15.75 10.87
CA LYS A 167 -19.61 -16.06 11.60
C LYS A 167 -19.85 -16.87 12.88
N MET A 168 -20.93 -16.59 13.61
CA MET A 168 -21.26 -17.31 14.83
C MET A 168 -21.61 -18.78 14.60
N ASN A 169 -22.30 -19.09 13.50
CA ASN A 169 -22.71 -20.46 13.21
C ASN A 169 -21.54 -21.40 12.89
N GLU A 170 -20.45 -20.88 12.32
CA GLU A 170 -19.33 -21.69 11.82
C GLU A 170 -18.06 -21.55 12.68
N GLY A 171 -18.08 -20.69 13.69
CA GLY A 171 -16.92 -20.41 14.55
C GLY A 171 -16.60 -21.47 15.58
N ASN A 172 -17.39 -22.54 15.69
CA ASN A 172 -17.19 -23.59 16.67
C ASN A 172 -15.99 -24.48 16.29
N VAL A 173 -15.05 -24.62 17.24
CA VAL A 173 -13.87 -25.47 17.13
C VAL A 173 -13.86 -26.44 18.29
N SER A 174 -13.78 -27.73 18.00
CA SER A 174 -13.68 -28.75 19.04
C SER A 174 -12.30 -28.80 19.69
N ASP A 175 -12.23 -29.28 20.91
CA ASP A 175 -10.94 -29.50 21.59
C ASP A 175 -10.05 -30.49 20.84
N GLU A 176 -10.65 -31.48 20.17
CA GLU A 176 -9.95 -32.46 19.33
C GLU A 176 -9.31 -31.80 18.11
N GLU A 177 -10.06 -30.93 17.42
CA GLU A 177 -9.54 -30.16 16.29
C GLU A 177 -8.39 -29.22 16.68
N VAL A 178 -8.48 -28.61 17.86
CA VAL A 178 -7.37 -27.79 18.41
C VAL A 178 -6.14 -28.66 18.69
N LEU A 179 -6.36 -29.85 19.25
CA LEU A 179 -5.25 -30.79 19.52
C LEU A 179 -4.61 -31.29 18.23
N ASP A 180 -5.40 -31.72 17.26
CA ASP A 180 -4.90 -32.21 15.97
C ASP A 180 -4.11 -31.13 15.23
N THR A 181 -4.62 -29.91 15.24
CA THR A 181 -3.90 -28.78 14.64
C THR A 181 -2.59 -28.48 15.38
N TYR A 182 -2.62 -28.53 16.73
CA TYR A 182 -1.42 -28.33 17.52
C TYR A 182 -0.36 -29.39 17.20
N LEU A 183 -0.75 -30.67 17.16
CA LEU A 183 0.15 -31.79 16.84
C LEU A 183 0.74 -31.61 15.45
N PHE A 184 -0.09 -31.32 14.45
CA PHE A 184 0.34 -31.11 13.07
C PHE A 184 1.29 -29.94 12.89
N GLU A 185 1.01 -28.79 13.53
CA GLU A 185 1.83 -27.58 13.40
C GLU A 185 3.18 -27.68 14.12
N ASN A 186 3.24 -28.45 15.21
CA ASN A 186 4.42 -28.54 16.08
C ASN A 186 5.20 -29.84 15.93
N GLU A 187 4.70 -30.82 15.17
CA GLU A 187 5.52 -31.97 14.81
C GLU A 187 6.68 -31.55 13.92
N ARG A 188 7.79 -32.25 14.06
CA ARG A 188 8.98 -32.01 13.24
C ARG A 188 9.21 -33.21 12.35
N ILE A 189 9.50 -32.94 11.08
CA ILE A 189 9.79 -33.97 10.09
C ILE A 189 11.18 -33.76 9.51
N ASN A 190 11.83 -34.86 9.13
CA ASN A 190 13.05 -34.88 8.34
C ASN A 190 12.75 -35.56 7.01
N LEU A 191 13.16 -34.93 5.90
CA LEU A 191 13.01 -35.49 4.56
C LEU A 191 14.38 -35.88 4.01
N THR A 192 14.44 -37.06 3.43
CA THR A 192 15.50 -37.42 2.50
C THR A 192 15.05 -37.04 1.09
N PHE A 193 15.94 -36.53 0.28
CA PHE A 193 15.57 -36.08 -1.08
C PHE A 193 16.65 -36.34 -2.13
N LEU A 194 16.20 -36.49 -3.39
CA LEU A 194 17.03 -36.44 -4.58
C LEU A 194 16.73 -35.11 -5.31
N LYS A 195 17.76 -34.36 -5.66
CA LYS A 195 17.64 -33.12 -6.44
C LYS A 195 18.03 -33.38 -7.89
N ILE A 196 17.12 -33.18 -8.80
CA ILE A 196 17.31 -33.30 -10.25
C ILE A 196 17.35 -31.91 -10.84
N VAL A 197 18.55 -31.48 -11.25
CA VAL A 197 18.81 -30.13 -11.74
C VAL A 197 18.65 -30.07 -13.25
N PRO A 198 17.82 -29.19 -13.82
CA PRO A 198 17.63 -29.04 -15.27
C PRO A 198 18.94 -28.82 -16.02
N ASP A 199 19.87 -28.06 -15.47
CA ASP A 199 21.15 -27.75 -16.10
C ASP A 199 21.98 -28.97 -16.46
N SER A 200 21.84 -30.07 -15.71
CA SER A 200 22.55 -31.33 -16.02
C SER A 200 22.10 -31.99 -17.33
N PHE A 201 20.97 -31.56 -17.87
CA PHE A 201 20.42 -32.09 -19.12
C PHE A 201 20.66 -31.19 -20.33
N LYS A 202 21.14 -29.96 -20.15
CA LYS A 202 21.36 -28.99 -21.25
C LYS A 202 22.26 -29.54 -22.37
N SER A 203 23.28 -30.30 -22.01
CA SER A 203 24.19 -30.94 -22.99
C SER A 203 23.61 -32.17 -23.68
N GLN A 204 22.57 -32.79 -23.10
CA GLN A 204 21.93 -33.97 -23.60
C GLN A 204 20.71 -33.69 -24.46
N VAL A 205 20.16 -32.49 -24.31
CA VAL A 205 18.97 -32.04 -25.02
C VAL A 205 19.38 -31.38 -26.33
N ASN A 206 18.84 -31.87 -27.42
CA ASN A 206 19.01 -31.24 -28.73
C ASN A 206 17.68 -30.59 -29.16
N VAL A 207 17.77 -29.40 -29.76
CA VAL A 207 16.64 -28.66 -30.30
C VAL A 207 16.88 -28.47 -31.79
N ASN A 208 16.05 -29.11 -32.58
CA ASN A 208 16.11 -28.97 -34.04
C ASN A 208 15.37 -27.72 -34.54
N ASP A 209 15.55 -27.37 -35.84
CA ASP A 209 14.96 -26.15 -36.41
C ASP A 209 13.41 -26.15 -36.38
N VAL A 210 12.76 -27.31 -36.43
CA VAL A 210 11.29 -27.43 -36.35
C VAL A 210 10.82 -27.06 -34.94
N GLU A 211 11.48 -27.59 -33.95
CA GLU A 211 11.18 -27.34 -32.53
C GLU A 211 11.47 -25.88 -32.13
N MET A 212 12.56 -25.29 -32.67
CA MET A 212 12.84 -23.86 -32.47
C MET A 212 11.73 -23.00 -33.08
N ARG A 213 11.26 -23.34 -34.27
CA ARG A 213 10.17 -22.60 -34.94
C ARG A 213 8.87 -22.75 -34.16
N ASP A 214 8.52 -23.95 -33.71
CA ASP A 214 7.32 -24.19 -32.91
C ASP A 214 7.38 -23.44 -31.59
N TYR A 215 8.53 -23.46 -30.92
CA TYR A 215 8.74 -22.69 -29.69
C TYR A 215 8.57 -21.17 -29.94
N TYR A 216 9.22 -20.64 -30.95
CA TYR A 216 9.13 -19.23 -31.32
C TYR A 216 7.68 -18.82 -31.62
N GLU A 217 6.94 -19.61 -32.42
CA GLU A 217 5.55 -19.28 -32.76
C GLU A 217 4.63 -19.27 -31.52
N LYS A 218 4.84 -20.18 -30.57
CA LYS A 218 4.07 -20.23 -29.33
C LYS A 218 4.41 -19.11 -28.34
N HIS A 219 5.63 -18.59 -28.42
CA HIS A 219 6.19 -17.63 -27.46
C HIS A 219 6.63 -16.32 -28.10
N ARG A 220 6.07 -15.95 -29.27
CA ARG A 220 6.48 -14.76 -30.04
C ARG A 220 6.54 -13.48 -29.23
N GLU A 221 5.60 -13.29 -28.31
CA GLU A 221 5.52 -12.11 -27.46
C GLU A 221 6.69 -11.98 -26.49
N GLU A 222 7.29 -13.08 -26.06
CA GLU A 222 8.47 -13.07 -25.17
C GLU A 222 9.71 -12.46 -25.86
N PHE A 223 9.74 -12.49 -27.17
CA PHE A 223 10.82 -11.93 -28.00
C PHE A 223 10.53 -10.51 -28.50
N ARG A 224 9.44 -9.90 -28.04
CA ARG A 224 9.08 -8.53 -28.43
C ARG A 224 10.15 -7.53 -28.00
N ILE A 225 10.72 -6.84 -28.96
CA ILE A 225 11.58 -5.69 -28.74
C ILE A 225 10.65 -4.51 -28.42
N PRO A 226 10.78 -3.85 -27.27
CA PRO A 226 9.93 -2.72 -26.90
C PRO A 226 10.22 -1.49 -27.78
N THR A 227 9.35 -0.49 -27.71
CA THR A 227 9.60 0.81 -28.32
C THR A 227 10.80 1.47 -27.65
N PHE A 228 11.74 1.96 -28.48
CA PHE A 228 12.83 2.82 -28.05
C PHE A 228 12.67 4.20 -28.64
N ILE A 229 12.92 5.22 -27.83
CA ILE A 229 12.88 6.61 -28.28
C ILE A 229 14.17 7.32 -27.92
N GLN A 230 14.43 8.42 -28.63
CA GLN A 230 15.50 9.36 -28.34
C GLN A 230 14.92 10.77 -28.33
N ILE A 231 15.19 11.52 -27.27
CA ILE A 231 14.68 12.88 -27.11
C ILE A 231 15.82 13.90 -27.02
N GLN A 232 15.52 15.11 -27.47
CA GLN A 232 16.18 16.33 -27.06
C GLN A 232 15.33 17.02 -26.00
N TYR A 233 15.98 17.77 -25.10
CA TYR A 233 15.26 18.50 -24.08
C TYR A 233 15.93 19.81 -23.67
N LEU A 234 15.11 20.78 -23.30
CA LEU A 234 15.52 21.95 -22.53
C LEU A 234 15.28 21.69 -21.05
N LEU A 235 16.19 22.16 -20.24
CA LEU A 235 16.14 21.98 -18.80
C LEU A 235 16.19 23.34 -18.10
N PHE A 236 15.15 23.62 -17.31
CA PHE A 236 15.03 24.83 -16.49
C PHE A 236 15.20 24.43 -15.02
N ARG A 237 16.38 24.74 -14.45
CA ARG A 237 16.70 24.44 -13.04
C ARG A 237 16.45 25.69 -12.20
N PRO A 238 15.76 25.60 -11.08
CA PRO A 238 15.66 26.72 -10.13
C PRO A 238 17.03 27.26 -9.72
N SER A 239 18.02 26.41 -9.54
CA SER A 239 19.40 26.82 -9.18
C SER A 239 20.04 27.80 -10.16
N ASP A 240 19.69 27.78 -11.44
CA ASP A 240 20.23 28.65 -12.47
C ASP A 240 19.70 30.10 -12.31
N PHE A 241 18.59 30.26 -11.58
CA PHE A 241 17.93 31.54 -11.30
C PHE A 241 18.19 32.06 -9.88
N GLU A 242 18.58 31.22 -8.92
CA GLU A 242 18.77 31.61 -7.50
C GLU A 242 19.71 32.80 -7.34
N ARG A 243 20.85 32.81 -8.06
CA ARG A 243 21.84 33.90 -7.98
C ARG A 243 21.35 35.23 -8.54
N LYS A 244 20.43 35.19 -9.48
CA LYS A 244 19.84 36.35 -10.15
C LYS A 244 18.60 36.88 -9.43
N THR A 245 18.08 36.08 -8.49
CA THR A 245 16.84 36.41 -7.79
C THR A 245 17.09 37.41 -6.67
N GLN A 246 16.51 38.57 -6.79
CA GLN A 246 16.53 39.62 -5.75
C GLN A 246 15.32 39.44 -4.80
N VAL A 247 15.61 39.58 -3.50
CA VAL A 247 14.60 39.56 -2.45
C VAL A 247 14.80 40.82 -1.62
N SER A 248 13.77 41.65 -1.52
CA SER A 248 13.87 42.89 -0.76
C SER A 248 13.75 42.65 0.76
N SER A 249 14.23 43.62 1.54
CA SER A 249 14.09 43.56 3.00
C SER A 249 12.62 43.59 3.44
N GLU A 250 11.77 44.28 2.69
CA GLU A 250 10.32 44.33 2.93
C GLU A 250 9.65 42.98 2.73
N GLU A 251 10.07 42.22 1.72
CA GLU A 251 9.55 40.88 1.47
C GLU A 251 9.95 39.92 2.57
N ILE A 252 11.22 39.96 3.05
CA ILE A 252 11.70 39.13 4.15
C ILE A 252 10.91 39.47 5.42
N LYS A 253 10.70 40.76 5.71
CA LYS A 253 9.95 41.19 6.88
C LYS A 253 8.48 40.76 6.80
N ARG A 254 7.87 40.94 5.64
CA ARG A 254 6.48 40.51 5.41
C ARG A 254 6.31 39.00 5.56
N TYR A 255 7.24 38.21 5.05
CA TYR A 255 7.24 36.74 5.20
C TYR A 255 7.31 36.34 6.68
N TYR A 256 8.22 36.99 7.45
CA TYR A 256 8.33 36.77 8.88
C TYR A 256 7.04 37.12 9.62
N ASP A 257 6.48 38.31 9.32
CA ASP A 257 5.28 38.81 9.99
C ASP A 257 4.03 37.97 9.72
N LEU A 258 3.87 37.49 8.48
CA LEU A 258 2.78 36.58 8.10
C LEU A 258 2.90 35.18 8.67
N ARG A 259 4.11 34.75 8.99
CA ARG A 259 4.41 33.38 9.43
C ARG A 259 5.10 33.32 10.79
N LYS A 260 4.81 34.27 11.68
CA LYS A 260 5.42 34.36 13.01
C LYS A 260 5.38 33.05 13.78
N ASP A 261 4.28 32.32 13.69
CA ASP A 261 4.11 31.04 14.41
C ASP A 261 5.09 29.96 13.95
N THR A 262 5.57 30.00 12.71
CA THR A 262 6.56 29.05 12.21
C THR A 262 7.99 29.36 12.71
N PHE A 263 8.20 30.56 13.24
CA PHE A 263 9.47 31.02 13.82
C PHE A 263 9.47 31.02 15.33
N LYS A 264 8.66 30.18 15.95
CA LYS A 264 8.70 29.92 17.38
C LYS A 264 9.71 28.81 17.69
N ILE A 265 10.55 29.05 18.69
CA ILE A 265 11.37 28.02 19.31
C ILE A 265 10.47 27.34 20.35
N PRO A 266 10.12 26.07 20.16
CA PRO A 266 9.16 25.42 21.05
C PRO A 266 9.71 25.28 22.47
N LYS A 267 8.79 25.22 23.43
CA LYS A 267 9.12 24.90 24.82
C LYS A 267 9.88 23.58 24.89
N GLN A 268 10.97 23.56 25.65
CA GLN A 268 11.79 22.38 25.92
C GLN A 268 11.91 22.17 27.43
N VAL A 269 11.89 20.92 27.84
CA VAL A 269 12.05 20.56 29.25
C VAL A 269 13.19 19.57 29.37
N ARG A 270 14.18 19.88 30.20
CA ARG A 270 15.19 18.92 30.60
C ARG A 270 14.72 18.17 31.81
N ALA A 271 14.65 16.84 31.73
CA ALA A 271 14.10 16.02 32.76
C ALA A 271 14.98 14.80 33.06
N ARG A 272 14.75 14.22 34.22
CA ARG A 272 15.24 12.91 34.65
C ARG A 272 14.07 11.97 34.88
N SER A 273 14.31 10.67 34.71
CA SER A 273 13.33 9.63 34.97
C SER A 273 13.83 8.55 35.91
N ILE A 274 12.90 7.94 36.62
CA ILE A 274 13.07 6.66 37.31
C ILE A 274 11.93 5.78 36.84
N LEU A 275 12.25 4.66 36.18
CA LEU A 275 11.28 3.67 35.72
C LEU A 275 11.39 2.39 36.55
N ILE A 276 10.27 1.95 37.08
CA ILE A 276 10.08 0.61 37.65
C ILE A 276 9.31 -0.20 36.62
N LYS A 277 10.00 -1.12 35.94
CA LYS A 277 9.40 -1.92 34.85
C LYS A 277 8.27 -2.80 35.37
N ALA A 278 7.20 -2.86 34.57
CA ALA A 278 6.08 -3.75 34.77
C ALA A 278 5.66 -4.36 33.43
N GLY A 279 5.65 -5.68 33.35
CA GLY A 279 5.33 -6.41 32.12
C GLY A 279 3.83 -6.68 31.95
N PRO A 280 3.37 -6.95 30.71
CA PRO A 280 1.95 -7.20 30.44
C PRO A 280 1.42 -8.53 30.99
N GLN A 281 2.29 -9.41 31.52
CA GLN A 281 1.92 -10.70 32.10
C GLN A 281 1.90 -10.71 33.62
N GLU A 282 2.10 -9.56 34.27
CA GLU A 282 2.12 -9.47 35.73
C GLU A 282 0.71 -9.50 36.34
N THR A 283 0.61 -10.14 37.50
CA THR A 283 -0.66 -10.19 38.24
C THR A 283 -0.99 -8.84 38.85
N PRO A 284 -2.28 -8.56 39.19
CA PRO A 284 -2.68 -7.32 39.84
C PRO A 284 -1.89 -7.04 41.14
N ASP A 285 -1.59 -8.06 41.94
CA ASP A 285 -0.82 -7.94 43.15
C ASP A 285 0.64 -7.54 42.89
N GLN A 286 1.24 -8.08 41.83
CA GLN A 286 2.61 -7.70 41.39
C GLN A 286 2.68 -6.26 40.89
N LEU A 287 1.67 -5.83 40.13
CA LEU A 287 1.56 -4.44 39.66
C LEU A 287 1.42 -3.46 40.84
N GLU A 288 0.60 -3.80 41.82
CA GLU A 288 0.41 -2.97 43.03
C GLU A 288 1.69 -2.91 43.87
N ALA A 289 2.42 -4.01 44.03
CA ALA A 289 3.71 -4.03 44.69
C ALA A 289 4.75 -3.12 44.02
N LYS A 290 4.81 -3.13 42.66
CA LYS A 290 5.70 -2.26 41.90
C LYS A 290 5.32 -0.79 41.98
N LYS A 291 4.02 -0.49 41.98
CA LYS A 291 3.51 0.85 42.19
C LYS A 291 3.89 1.38 43.57
N LYS A 292 3.72 0.58 44.63
CA LYS A 292 4.18 0.93 45.98
C LYS A 292 5.67 1.18 46.05
N LYS A 293 6.49 0.34 45.38
CA LYS A 293 7.94 0.57 45.27
C LYS A 293 8.23 1.92 44.63
N ALA A 294 7.54 2.29 43.54
CA ALA A 294 7.69 3.58 42.88
C ALA A 294 7.26 4.74 43.83
N GLU A 295 6.18 4.59 44.59
CA GLU A 295 5.72 5.58 45.58
C GLU A 295 6.73 5.77 46.70
N GLU A 296 7.33 4.71 47.22
CA GLU A 296 8.41 4.77 48.21
C GLU A 296 9.65 5.52 47.71
N ILE A 297 10.00 5.28 46.42
CA ILE A 297 11.12 5.98 45.76
C ILE A 297 10.78 7.46 45.60
N LEU A 298 9.56 7.80 45.22
CA LEU A 298 9.09 9.17 45.14
C LEU A 298 9.20 9.89 46.48
N GLU A 299 8.79 9.24 47.58
CA GLU A 299 8.94 9.82 48.94
C GLU A 299 10.41 10.02 49.35
N LYS A 300 11.30 9.11 48.96
CA LYS A 300 12.74 9.30 49.11
C LYS A 300 13.25 10.48 48.28
N ALA A 301 12.80 10.61 47.01
CA ALA A 301 13.18 11.71 46.14
C ALA A 301 12.74 13.09 46.66
N LYS A 302 11.61 13.18 47.34
CA LYS A 302 11.14 14.41 47.98
C LYS A 302 12.05 14.82 49.15
N LYS A 303 12.62 13.84 49.88
CA LYS A 303 13.44 14.08 51.09
C LYS A 303 14.91 14.35 50.75
N THR A 304 15.50 13.66 49.80
CA THR A 304 16.96 13.65 49.56
C THR A 304 17.46 14.70 48.58
N LYS A 305 16.62 15.33 47.79
CA LYS A 305 16.98 16.24 46.68
C LYS A 305 17.94 15.65 45.62
N ASP A 306 18.51 14.48 45.83
CA ASP A 306 19.43 13.80 44.90
C ASP A 306 18.70 12.71 44.12
N PHE A 307 17.95 13.17 43.11
CA PHE A 307 17.21 12.30 42.22
C PHE A 307 18.15 11.43 41.36
N SER A 308 19.32 11.97 41.00
CA SER A 308 20.29 11.26 40.16
C SER A 308 20.81 9.97 40.81
N SER A 309 21.15 10.03 42.12
CA SER A 309 21.58 8.84 42.88
C SER A 309 20.46 7.83 43.03
N LEU A 310 19.23 8.28 43.25
CA LEU A 310 18.06 7.39 43.28
C LEU A 310 17.80 6.72 41.94
N ALA A 311 17.95 7.47 40.84
CA ALA A 311 17.82 6.90 39.48
C ALA A 311 18.88 5.82 39.22
N LYS A 312 20.13 6.05 39.62
CA LYS A 312 21.22 5.05 39.48
C LYS A 312 20.96 3.79 40.31
N GLN A 313 20.30 3.93 41.45
CA GLN A 313 20.05 2.82 42.39
C GLN A 313 18.79 2.03 42.03
N PHE A 314 17.74 2.69 41.58
CA PHE A 314 16.40 2.09 41.51
C PHE A 314 15.80 2.05 40.10
N SER A 315 16.28 2.87 39.14
CA SER A 315 15.72 2.88 37.81
C SER A 315 16.14 1.63 37.03
N GLU A 316 15.19 1.04 36.36
CA GLU A 316 15.36 -0.14 35.50
C GLU A 316 15.43 0.27 34.01
N GLU A 317 15.66 1.56 33.72
CA GLU A 317 15.81 2.15 32.39
C GLU A 317 17.30 2.16 31.95
N GLU A 318 17.57 2.22 30.65
CA GLU A 318 18.94 2.23 30.10
C GLU A 318 19.76 3.46 30.56
N ASN A 319 19.07 4.58 30.79
CA ASN A 319 19.68 5.82 31.27
C ASN A 319 19.94 5.86 32.79
N ALA A 320 19.61 4.79 33.52
CA ALA A 320 19.82 4.69 34.96
C ALA A 320 21.26 5.00 35.39
N SER A 321 22.26 4.49 34.65
CA SER A 321 23.69 4.73 34.88
C SER A 321 24.08 6.21 34.75
N LYS A 322 23.34 6.98 33.94
CA LYS A 322 23.47 8.45 33.77
C LYS A 322 22.59 9.24 34.77
N GLY A 323 22.06 8.59 35.81
CA GLY A 323 21.18 9.23 36.78
C GLY A 323 19.81 9.58 36.22
N GLY A 324 19.31 8.79 35.27
CA GLY A 324 18.00 8.95 34.65
C GLY A 324 17.89 10.15 33.70
N ASP A 325 18.98 10.75 33.24
CA ASP A 325 18.96 11.95 32.36
C ASP A 325 18.32 11.63 31.01
N LEU A 326 17.20 12.29 30.69
CA LEU A 326 16.49 12.22 29.43
C LEU A 326 16.94 13.29 28.42
N GLY A 327 17.81 14.23 28.84
CA GLY A 327 18.18 15.37 28.03
C GLY A 327 17.06 16.39 27.84
N TRP A 328 17.12 17.16 26.75
CA TRP A 328 16.10 18.14 26.38
C TRP A 328 14.97 17.47 25.60
N ILE A 329 13.76 17.54 26.13
CA ILE A 329 12.54 16.94 25.57
C ILE A 329 11.73 18.03 24.90
N GLN A 330 11.25 17.73 23.68
CA GLN A 330 10.28 18.52 22.93
C GLN A 330 8.95 17.75 22.83
N LYS A 331 7.87 18.44 22.58
CA LYS A 331 6.57 17.79 22.30
C LYS A 331 6.68 16.82 21.12
N GLY A 332 6.11 15.63 21.28
CA GLY A 332 6.16 14.54 20.30
C GLY A 332 7.26 13.50 20.54
N MET A 333 8.11 13.67 21.58
CA MET A 333 9.19 12.72 21.93
C MET A 333 8.76 11.65 22.95
N LEU A 334 7.80 11.97 23.79
CA LEU A 334 7.20 11.06 24.79
C LEU A 334 5.69 10.94 24.52
N GLY A 335 5.02 9.95 25.00
CA GLY A 335 3.57 9.82 24.80
C GLY A 335 2.77 11.01 25.39
N GLU A 336 1.68 11.40 24.73
CA GLU A 336 0.87 12.59 25.02
C GLU A 336 0.50 12.74 26.53
N GLN A 337 0.18 11.63 27.19
CA GLN A 337 -0.16 11.62 28.62
C GLN A 337 1.02 12.03 29.50
N ILE A 338 2.23 11.56 29.21
CA ILE A 338 3.46 11.88 29.95
C ILE A 338 3.86 13.31 29.65
N GLU A 339 3.80 13.71 28.39
CA GLU A 339 4.14 15.07 27.94
C GLU A 339 3.23 16.13 28.57
N SER A 340 1.94 15.89 28.62
CA SER A 340 0.98 16.83 29.23
C SER A 340 1.33 17.16 30.69
N ILE A 341 1.82 16.18 31.44
CA ILE A 341 2.27 16.35 32.81
C ILE A 341 3.64 17.03 32.84
N LEU A 342 4.61 16.51 32.10
CA LEU A 342 5.99 17.02 32.10
C LEU A 342 6.06 18.51 31.72
N PHE A 343 5.35 18.91 30.66
CA PHE A 343 5.34 20.29 30.17
C PHE A 343 4.55 21.26 31.05
N ALA A 344 3.70 20.75 31.99
CA ALA A 344 3.02 21.56 33.01
C ALA A 344 3.86 21.79 34.25
N MET A 345 4.92 20.97 34.47
CA MET A 345 5.76 21.02 35.68
C MET A 345 6.76 22.18 35.62
N LYS A 346 7.18 22.65 36.78
CA LYS A 346 8.20 23.70 36.95
C LYS A 346 9.57 23.09 37.23
N THR A 347 10.62 23.89 37.00
CA THR A 347 12.01 23.51 37.37
C THR A 347 12.10 23.07 38.83
N GLY A 348 12.69 21.90 39.06
CA GLY A 348 12.86 21.28 40.37
C GLY A 348 11.67 20.42 40.81
N GLU A 349 10.56 20.42 40.09
CA GLU A 349 9.33 19.69 40.44
C GLU A 349 9.45 18.20 40.15
N LEU A 350 8.84 17.37 41.01
CA LEU A 350 8.71 15.93 40.87
C LEU A 350 7.30 15.60 40.42
N SER A 351 7.14 14.68 39.49
CA SER A 351 5.81 14.14 39.16
C SER A 351 5.28 13.22 40.25
N ARG A 352 3.98 12.97 40.23
CA ARG A 352 3.43 11.77 40.87
C ARG A 352 3.97 10.52 40.15
N VAL A 353 3.73 9.33 40.72
CA VAL A 353 3.95 8.08 40.00
C VAL A 353 3.00 8.01 38.80
N LEU A 354 3.55 7.90 37.60
CA LEU A 354 2.82 7.87 36.32
C LEU A 354 2.81 6.44 35.78
N PRO A 355 1.64 5.91 35.44
CA PRO A 355 1.61 4.67 34.67
C PRO A 355 2.11 4.93 33.24
N GLY A 356 3.14 4.20 32.81
CA GLY A 356 3.67 4.22 31.46
C GLY A 356 3.47 2.89 30.75
N ARG A 357 3.89 2.81 29.48
CA ARG A 357 3.81 1.59 28.68
C ARG A 357 4.60 0.42 29.30
N ASP A 358 5.75 0.72 29.88
CA ASP A 358 6.72 -0.27 30.36
C ASP A 358 6.80 -0.36 31.88
N GLY A 359 5.86 0.28 32.60
CA GLY A 359 5.82 0.28 34.06
C GLY A 359 5.42 1.61 34.71
N PHE A 360 5.97 1.90 35.86
CA PHE A 360 5.69 3.09 36.67
C PHE A 360 6.84 4.07 36.60
N LEU A 361 6.55 5.30 36.15
CA LEU A 361 7.52 6.35 35.87
C LEU A 361 7.42 7.49 36.91
N ILE A 362 8.57 7.96 37.39
CA ILE A 362 8.69 9.19 38.16
C ILE A 362 9.57 10.15 37.37
N LEU A 363 9.13 11.38 37.18
CA LEU A 363 9.86 12.42 36.46
C LEU A 363 10.30 13.53 37.42
N LYS A 364 11.46 14.10 37.12
CA LYS A 364 11.95 15.34 37.74
C LYS A 364 12.34 16.32 36.65
N VAL A 365 11.81 17.53 36.71
CA VAL A 365 12.23 18.61 35.80
C VAL A 365 13.50 19.26 36.34
N GLU A 366 14.54 19.27 35.54
CA GLU A 366 15.81 19.94 35.88
C GLU A 366 15.83 21.38 35.40
N GLU A 367 15.36 21.64 34.15
CA GLU A 367 15.37 22.96 33.56
C GLU A 367 14.21 23.08 32.55
N VAL A 368 13.64 24.26 32.44
CA VAL A 368 12.58 24.59 31.46
C VAL A 368 13.07 25.75 30.59
N LYS A 369 13.01 25.56 29.28
CA LYS A 369 13.13 26.64 28.28
C LYS A 369 11.74 26.91 27.75
N GLU A 370 11.21 28.06 28.10
CA GLU A 370 9.88 28.46 27.64
C GLU A 370 9.87 28.72 26.12
N GLU A 371 8.69 28.59 25.50
CA GLU A 371 8.48 28.96 24.10
C GLU A 371 8.95 30.40 23.87
N LYS A 372 9.73 30.61 22.82
CA LYS A 372 10.32 31.89 22.52
C LYS A 372 10.15 32.22 21.03
N GLN A 373 9.69 33.41 20.72
CA GLN A 373 9.71 33.90 19.35
C GLN A 373 11.17 34.07 18.88
N LYS A 374 11.54 33.42 17.77
CA LYS A 374 12.83 33.64 17.14
C LYS A 374 12.89 35.06 16.59
N PRO A 375 13.84 35.92 17.01
CA PRO A 375 13.93 37.28 16.51
C PRO A 375 14.06 37.36 15.01
N PHE A 376 13.54 38.43 14.41
CA PHE A 376 13.60 38.65 12.97
C PHE A 376 15.03 38.53 12.41
N GLU A 377 16.00 39.16 13.09
CA GLU A 377 17.42 39.16 12.65
C GLU A 377 18.02 37.74 12.61
N GLU A 378 17.60 36.86 13.54
CA GLU A 378 18.05 35.47 13.54
C GLU A 378 17.35 34.59 12.48
N ALA A 379 16.13 34.98 12.05
CA ALA A 379 15.36 34.27 11.03
C ALA A 379 15.66 34.78 9.60
N LYS A 380 16.22 35.98 9.47
CA LYS A 380 16.39 36.74 8.22
C LYS A 380 17.09 35.94 7.13
N ASP A 381 18.23 35.33 7.43
CA ASP A 381 19.00 34.57 6.44
C ASP A 381 18.26 33.30 5.99
N GLN A 382 17.60 32.64 6.93
CA GLN A 382 16.77 31.47 6.62
C GLN A 382 15.60 31.83 5.70
N ILE A 383 14.94 32.97 5.96
CA ILE A 383 13.85 33.49 5.15
C ILE A 383 14.35 33.92 3.78
N LEU A 384 15.48 34.62 3.72
CA LEU A 384 16.11 35.04 2.48
C LEU A 384 16.37 33.84 1.55
N GLN A 385 16.95 32.76 2.09
CA GLN A 385 17.22 31.55 1.32
C GLN A 385 15.92 30.86 0.87
N ALA A 386 14.90 30.78 1.74
CA ALA A 386 13.61 30.21 1.40
C ALA A 386 12.91 31.01 0.26
N LEU A 387 12.85 32.32 0.38
CA LEU A 387 12.27 33.21 -0.63
C LEU A 387 13.03 33.19 -1.96
N ARG A 388 14.38 33.13 -1.92
CA ARG A 388 15.19 32.97 -3.13
C ARG A 388 14.85 31.68 -3.86
N LYS A 389 14.78 30.56 -3.16
CA LYS A 389 14.41 29.26 -3.75
C LYS A 389 12.99 29.28 -4.33
N GLU A 390 12.04 29.84 -3.60
CA GLU A 390 10.63 29.94 -4.04
C GLU A 390 10.52 30.79 -5.32
N LYS A 391 11.12 31.98 -5.33
CA LYS A 391 11.14 32.85 -6.49
C LYS A 391 11.91 32.25 -7.67
N ALA A 392 13.04 31.60 -7.42
CA ALA A 392 13.82 30.93 -8.45
C ALA A 392 13.03 29.79 -9.09
N LYS A 393 12.28 29.03 -8.31
CA LYS A 393 11.38 27.99 -8.82
C LYS A 393 10.28 28.60 -9.70
N ALA A 394 9.63 29.67 -9.24
CA ALA A 394 8.62 30.37 -10.02
C ALA A 394 9.18 30.93 -11.33
N GLU A 395 10.40 31.51 -11.29
CA GLU A 395 11.06 32.02 -12.49
C GLU A 395 11.45 30.90 -13.46
N ALA A 396 11.93 29.74 -12.98
CA ALA A 396 12.23 28.58 -13.81
C ALA A 396 10.97 28.07 -14.53
N SER A 397 9.84 27.94 -13.80
CA SER A 397 8.56 27.55 -14.40
C SER A 397 8.08 28.56 -15.42
N ARG A 398 8.12 29.87 -15.09
CA ARG A 398 7.73 30.94 -16.00
C ARG A 398 8.58 30.91 -17.30
N LYS A 399 9.88 30.71 -17.18
CA LYS A 399 10.77 30.59 -18.34
C LYS A 399 10.48 29.36 -19.18
N ALA A 400 10.09 28.26 -18.56
CA ALA A 400 9.67 27.06 -19.27
C ALA A 400 8.35 27.28 -20.01
N ASP A 401 7.38 27.98 -19.40
CA ASP A 401 6.13 28.35 -20.06
C ASP A 401 6.36 29.30 -21.24
N ASP A 402 7.16 30.37 -21.05
CA ASP A 402 7.55 31.30 -22.13
C ASP A 402 8.22 30.55 -23.30
N ALA A 403 9.10 29.59 -22.96
CA ALA A 403 9.74 28.73 -23.95
C ALA A 403 8.73 27.87 -24.71
N PHE A 404 7.82 27.23 -23.99
CA PHE A 404 6.78 26.40 -24.60
C PHE A 404 5.89 27.21 -25.57
N TYR A 405 5.41 28.38 -25.16
CA TYR A 405 4.60 29.22 -26.05
C TYR A 405 5.35 29.66 -27.32
N SER A 406 6.66 29.94 -27.22
CA SER A 406 7.50 30.27 -28.37
C SER A 406 7.68 29.06 -29.28
N LEU A 407 7.98 27.88 -28.69
CA LEU A 407 8.23 26.63 -29.38
C LEU A 407 6.96 26.03 -30.00
N PHE A 408 5.80 26.24 -29.39
CA PHE A 408 4.52 25.79 -29.93
C PHE A 408 4.24 26.38 -31.32
N ARG A 409 4.70 27.64 -31.55
CA ARG A 409 4.55 28.35 -32.84
C ARG A 409 5.67 28.00 -33.82
N SER A 410 6.92 28.03 -33.36
CA SER A 410 8.09 27.87 -34.23
C SER A 410 8.43 26.41 -34.53
N ARG A 411 8.16 25.49 -33.60
CA ARG A 411 8.60 24.07 -33.59
C ARG A 411 10.12 23.91 -33.74
N ASP A 412 10.88 24.98 -33.54
CA ASP A 412 12.34 25.02 -33.69
C ASP A 412 13.01 25.11 -32.30
N LEU A 413 13.27 23.93 -31.69
CA LEU A 413 13.93 23.82 -30.41
C LEU A 413 15.35 24.36 -30.47
N GLU A 414 16.07 24.07 -31.54
CA GLU A 414 17.48 24.44 -31.77
C GLU A 414 17.62 25.95 -31.98
N GLY A 415 16.72 26.58 -32.72
CA GLY A 415 16.66 28.04 -32.93
C GLY A 415 16.38 28.77 -31.63
N TYR A 416 15.39 28.32 -30.87
CA TYR A 416 15.07 28.89 -29.56
C TYR A 416 16.24 28.78 -28.60
N ALA A 417 16.87 27.63 -28.51
CA ALA A 417 18.00 27.39 -27.60
C ALA A 417 19.18 28.32 -27.90
N ARG A 418 19.50 28.54 -29.19
CA ARG A 418 20.55 29.49 -29.60
C ARG A 418 20.18 30.92 -29.30
N GLU A 419 18.95 31.32 -29.56
CA GLU A 419 18.49 32.71 -29.32
C GLU A 419 18.47 33.06 -27.83
N LYS A 420 18.08 32.14 -26.98
CA LYS A 420 17.89 32.37 -25.54
C LYS A 420 19.07 31.86 -24.68
N ASP A 421 20.12 31.35 -25.30
CA ASP A 421 21.30 30.78 -24.63
C ASP A 421 20.92 29.68 -23.59
N VAL A 422 19.99 28.79 -24.00
CA VAL A 422 19.56 27.66 -23.18
C VAL A 422 20.17 26.37 -23.75
N PRO A 423 20.94 25.58 -22.98
CA PRO A 423 21.57 24.38 -23.50
C PRO A 423 20.56 23.29 -23.85
N ILE A 424 20.69 22.70 -25.05
CA ILE A 424 19.99 21.50 -25.45
C ILE A 424 20.77 20.28 -24.97
N LYS A 425 20.08 19.34 -24.39
CA LYS A 425 20.60 18.01 -24.07
C LYS A 425 19.91 16.94 -24.90
N THR A 426 20.68 15.90 -25.28
CA THR A 426 20.16 14.78 -26.09
C THR A 426 20.41 13.48 -25.33
N THR A 427 19.40 12.62 -25.26
CA THR A 427 19.53 11.29 -24.65
C THR A 427 20.11 10.29 -25.64
N GLY A 428 20.58 9.14 -25.14
CA GLY A 428 20.65 7.92 -25.94
C GLY A 428 19.25 7.39 -26.26
N PHE A 429 19.17 6.27 -26.98
CA PHE A 429 17.93 5.51 -27.10
C PHE A 429 17.58 4.87 -25.74
N PHE A 430 16.34 5.00 -25.32
CA PHE A 430 15.84 4.39 -24.09
C PHE A 430 14.42 3.85 -24.28
N LYS A 431 14.05 2.85 -23.51
CA LYS A 431 12.68 2.34 -23.40
C LYS A 431 12.04 2.82 -22.09
N GLU A 432 10.77 2.62 -21.95
CA GLU A 432 10.05 2.90 -20.71
C GLU A 432 10.64 2.09 -19.53
N GLY A 433 10.93 2.78 -18.44
CA GLY A 433 11.55 2.20 -17.24
C GLY A 433 13.07 2.21 -17.21
N ASP A 434 13.76 2.58 -18.29
CA ASP A 434 15.21 2.75 -18.30
C ASP A 434 15.62 3.99 -17.49
N GLU A 435 16.78 3.95 -16.84
CA GLU A 435 17.34 5.11 -16.18
C GLU A 435 17.96 6.07 -17.21
N ILE A 436 17.46 7.31 -17.23
CA ILE A 436 17.95 8.34 -18.15
C ILE A 436 19.01 9.19 -17.42
N PRO A 437 20.23 9.31 -17.95
CA PRO A 437 21.27 10.12 -17.32
C PRO A 437 20.77 11.53 -16.96
N GLU A 438 21.10 12.01 -15.77
CA GLU A 438 20.73 13.31 -15.20
C GLU A 438 19.23 13.49 -14.87
N ILE A 439 18.33 12.62 -15.32
CA ILE A 439 16.90 12.70 -15.05
C ILE A 439 16.44 11.59 -14.10
N GLY A 440 17.05 10.40 -14.25
CA GLY A 440 16.68 9.21 -13.51
C GLY A 440 15.48 8.49 -14.12
N LYS A 441 14.80 7.67 -13.30
CA LYS A 441 13.55 7.00 -13.66
C LYS A 441 12.38 7.88 -13.25
N ASN A 442 11.60 8.35 -14.21
CA ASN A 442 10.46 9.20 -13.91
C ASN A 442 9.24 8.88 -14.80
N PRO A 443 8.09 8.45 -14.21
CA PRO A 443 6.88 8.10 -14.97
C PRO A 443 6.32 9.25 -15.80
N LEU A 444 6.36 10.50 -15.31
CA LEU A 444 5.88 11.66 -16.05
C LEU A 444 6.72 11.94 -17.30
N LEU A 445 8.03 11.73 -17.21
CA LEU A 445 8.90 11.87 -18.38
C LEU A 445 8.54 10.83 -19.44
N TYR A 446 8.40 9.56 -19.03
CA TYR A 446 8.08 8.49 -19.98
C TYR A 446 6.72 8.74 -20.64
N SER A 447 5.66 8.99 -19.86
CA SER A 447 4.34 9.24 -20.41
C SER A 447 4.34 10.43 -21.39
N SER A 448 5.04 11.53 -21.05
CA SER A 448 5.17 12.69 -21.92
C SER A 448 5.97 12.37 -23.18
N ALA A 449 7.14 11.72 -23.05
CA ALA A 449 8.04 11.47 -24.18
C ALA A 449 7.49 10.42 -25.16
N PHE A 450 6.90 9.33 -24.65
CA PHE A 450 6.37 8.25 -25.50
C PHE A 450 5.05 8.60 -26.20
N SER A 451 4.32 9.61 -25.70
CA SER A 451 3.11 10.13 -26.38
C SER A 451 3.40 11.00 -27.60
N LEU A 452 4.64 11.52 -27.73
CA LEU A 452 5.02 12.40 -28.84
C LEU A 452 5.22 11.64 -30.15
N LYS A 453 4.96 12.36 -31.24
CA LYS A 453 5.40 11.97 -32.61
C LYS A 453 6.80 12.52 -32.86
N VAL A 454 7.53 11.89 -33.78
CA VAL A 454 8.86 12.38 -34.19
C VAL A 454 8.77 13.82 -34.68
N GLY A 455 9.62 14.68 -34.13
CA GLY A 455 9.63 16.14 -34.37
C GLY A 455 8.68 16.94 -33.47
N GLU A 456 7.81 16.29 -32.72
CA GLU A 456 6.86 16.95 -31.82
C GLU A 456 7.52 17.39 -30.51
N ILE A 457 7.05 18.53 -29.97
CA ILE A 457 7.53 19.12 -28.72
C ILE A 457 6.45 18.95 -27.65
N SER A 458 6.85 18.50 -26.48
CA SER A 458 5.93 18.30 -25.34
C SER A 458 5.44 19.65 -24.76
N PRO A 459 4.31 19.65 -24.08
CA PRO A 459 4.04 20.65 -23.05
C PRO A 459 5.17 20.68 -22.01
N VAL A 460 5.12 21.67 -21.13
CA VAL A 460 6.03 21.73 -19.98
C VAL A 460 5.85 20.51 -19.11
N VAL A 461 6.95 19.82 -18.79
CA VAL A 461 6.98 18.61 -17.94
C VAL A 461 7.68 18.96 -16.63
N ASP A 462 6.91 19.02 -15.55
CA ASP A 462 7.43 19.40 -14.23
C ASP A 462 7.86 18.15 -13.46
N ILE A 463 9.16 17.98 -13.30
CA ILE A 463 9.79 16.88 -12.55
C ILE A 463 10.64 17.50 -11.43
N PRO A 464 10.07 17.68 -10.25
CA PRO A 464 10.75 18.38 -9.17
C PRO A 464 12.15 17.85 -8.88
N PRO A 465 13.15 18.74 -8.67
CA PRO A 465 13.01 20.20 -8.57
C PRO A 465 12.99 20.93 -9.91
N ASN A 466 13.13 20.26 -11.03
CA ASN A 466 13.39 20.81 -12.36
C ASN A 466 12.14 20.76 -13.27
N THR A 467 12.18 21.57 -14.32
CA THR A 467 11.14 21.65 -15.34
C THR A 467 11.78 21.40 -16.72
N TYR A 468 11.07 20.65 -17.58
CA TYR A 468 11.58 20.19 -18.87
C TYR A 468 10.64 20.53 -20.03
N ILE A 469 11.19 20.71 -21.21
CA ILE A 469 10.47 20.68 -22.50
C ILE A 469 11.20 19.65 -23.36
N LEU A 470 10.46 18.66 -23.86
CA LEU A 470 10.99 17.53 -24.60
C LEU A 470 10.69 17.66 -26.09
N LYS A 471 11.58 17.19 -26.96
CA LYS A 471 11.33 16.98 -28.40
C LYS A 471 11.70 15.56 -28.76
N LEU A 472 10.76 14.81 -29.29
CA LEU A 472 11.06 13.46 -29.79
C LEU A 472 11.82 13.57 -31.12
N ILE A 473 13.05 13.09 -31.15
CA ILE A 473 13.89 13.17 -32.36
C ILE A 473 13.95 11.87 -33.14
N ASN A 474 13.91 10.73 -32.42
CA ASN A 474 13.93 9.41 -33.05
C ASN A 474 13.02 8.43 -32.28
N ARG A 475 12.40 7.51 -33.04
CA ARG A 475 11.54 6.45 -32.53
C ARG A 475 11.80 5.14 -33.27
N LYS A 476 12.00 4.07 -32.52
CA LYS A 476 12.02 2.69 -33.01
C LYS A 476 10.82 2.00 -32.39
N ASP A 477 9.81 1.72 -33.20
CA ASP A 477 8.57 1.12 -32.70
C ASP A 477 8.78 -0.32 -32.23
N SER A 478 7.93 -0.75 -31.31
CA SER A 478 7.90 -2.11 -30.84
C SER A 478 7.65 -3.07 -31.98
N ARG A 479 8.45 -4.13 -32.06
CA ARG A 479 8.29 -5.18 -33.05
C ARG A 479 8.60 -6.55 -32.48
N ILE A 480 8.03 -7.57 -33.06
CA ILE A 480 8.48 -8.93 -32.85
C ILE A 480 9.54 -9.21 -33.93
N PRO A 481 10.81 -9.46 -33.57
CA PRO A 481 11.85 -9.73 -34.51
C PRO A 481 11.60 -11.08 -35.22
N PRO A 482 11.93 -11.26 -36.48
CA PRO A 482 11.85 -12.57 -37.14
C PRO A 482 12.79 -13.58 -36.45
N LEU A 483 12.46 -14.87 -36.56
CA LEU A 483 13.21 -15.95 -35.91
C LEU A 483 14.72 -15.86 -36.13
N ASP A 484 15.14 -15.50 -37.35
CA ASP A 484 16.56 -15.44 -37.70
C ASP A 484 17.35 -14.42 -36.89
N GLU A 485 16.72 -13.32 -36.46
CA GLU A 485 17.36 -12.30 -35.61
C GLU A 485 17.52 -12.76 -34.17
N VAL A 486 16.69 -13.68 -33.69
CA VAL A 486 16.65 -14.13 -32.29
C VAL A 486 16.94 -15.64 -32.15
N LYS A 487 17.44 -16.25 -33.22
CA LYS A 487 17.62 -17.71 -33.31
C LYS A 487 18.40 -18.31 -32.16
N GLU A 488 19.48 -17.67 -31.71
CA GLU A 488 20.30 -18.16 -30.60
C GLU A 488 19.59 -18.01 -29.24
N GLU A 489 18.82 -16.97 -29.08
CA GLU A 489 18.03 -16.79 -27.87
C GLU A 489 16.87 -17.78 -27.81
N VAL A 490 16.17 -17.99 -28.91
CA VAL A 490 15.11 -19.00 -29.04
C VAL A 490 15.67 -20.39 -28.75
N ARG A 491 16.85 -20.73 -29.32
CA ARG A 491 17.51 -22.00 -29.06
C ARG A 491 17.82 -22.18 -27.59
N ARG A 492 18.41 -21.19 -26.96
CA ARG A 492 18.74 -21.20 -25.54
C ARG A 492 17.50 -21.45 -24.67
N ARG A 493 16.42 -20.69 -24.91
CA ARG A 493 15.15 -20.82 -24.19
C ARG A 493 14.51 -22.20 -24.41
N ALA A 494 14.50 -22.67 -25.65
CA ALA A 494 13.96 -24.00 -25.97
C ALA A 494 14.77 -25.13 -25.29
N ILE A 495 16.10 -25.01 -25.20
CA ILE A 495 16.96 -25.94 -24.45
C ILE A 495 16.63 -25.89 -22.96
N GLU A 496 16.45 -24.70 -22.37
CA GLU A 496 16.08 -24.54 -20.97
C GLU A 496 14.78 -25.29 -20.66
N ILE A 497 13.71 -25.03 -21.41
CA ILE A 497 12.42 -25.71 -21.23
C ILE A 497 12.50 -27.21 -21.42
N LYS A 498 13.17 -27.68 -22.47
CA LYS A 498 13.37 -29.12 -22.67
C LYS A 498 14.17 -29.76 -21.55
N SER A 499 15.15 -29.05 -21.01
CA SER A 499 15.95 -29.52 -19.88
C SER A 499 15.11 -29.62 -18.60
N GLU A 500 14.21 -28.66 -18.36
CA GLU A 500 13.24 -28.69 -17.28
C GLU A 500 12.26 -29.87 -17.42
N GLU A 501 11.74 -30.08 -18.63
CA GLU A 501 10.86 -31.22 -18.93
C GLU A 501 11.57 -32.56 -18.74
N GLN A 502 12.83 -32.66 -19.17
CA GLN A 502 13.63 -33.87 -18.98
C GLN A 502 13.92 -34.11 -17.50
N ALA A 503 14.32 -33.08 -16.75
CA ALA A 503 14.50 -33.18 -15.31
C ALA A 503 13.23 -33.64 -14.60
N ARG A 504 12.08 -33.11 -15.01
CA ARG A 504 10.78 -33.52 -14.48
C ARG A 504 10.47 -34.98 -14.79
N ARG A 505 10.63 -35.43 -16.04
CA ARG A 505 10.41 -36.84 -16.44
C ARG A 505 11.27 -37.78 -15.63
N VAL A 506 12.55 -37.46 -15.49
CA VAL A 506 13.49 -38.24 -14.67
C VAL A 506 13.03 -38.27 -13.21
N ALA A 507 12.66 -37.14 -12.64
CA ALA A 507 12.18 -37.09 -11.26
C ALA A 507 10.89 -37.91 -11.05
N GLU A 508 9.94 -37.85 -11.99
CA GLU A 508 8.70 -38.64 -11.95
C GLU A 508 8.99 -40.15 -12.08
N GLU A 509 9.95 -40.54 -12.91
CA GLU A 509 10.39 -41.93 -13.03
C GLU A 509 11.03 -42.44 -11.73
N LEU A 510 11.93 -41.66 -11.14
CA LEU A 510 12.56 -41.98 -9.86
C LEU A 510 11.51 -42.09 -8.75
N LEU A 511 10.57 -41.13 -8.69
CA LEU A 511 9.45 -41.16 -7.75
C LEU A 511 8.64 -42.47 -7.88
N LYS A 512 8.32 -42.84 -9.13
CA LYS A 512 7.59 -44.07 -9.40
C LYS A 512 8.34 -45.31 -8.88
N GLN A 513 9.65 -45.39 -9.11
CA GLN A 513 10.48 -46.49 -8.62
C GLN A 513 10.50 -46.56 -7.09
N ILE A 514 10.64 -45.42 -6.42
CA ILE A 514 10.66 -45.37 -4.95
C ILE A 514 9.28 -45.71 -4.38
N ARG A 515 8.20 -45.30 -5.01
CA ARG A 515 6.82 -45.64 -4.60
C ARG A 515 6.50 -47.13 -4.77
N THR A 516 7.14 -47.82 -5.73
CA THR A 516 7.01 -49.29 -5.90
C THR A 516 7.90 -50.10 -4.95
N GLY A 517 8.56 -49.45 -4.00
CA GLY A 517 9.30 -50.11 -2.92
C GLY A 517 10.80 -50.15 -3.08
N LYS A 518 11.39 -49.61 -4.18
CA LYS A 518 12.85 -49.52 -4.28
C LYS A 518 13.41 -48.57 -3.21
N ASN A 519 14.56 -48.95 -2.67
CA ASN A 519 15.26 -48.11 -1.69
C ASN A 519 15.79 -46.85 -2.34
N MET A 520 15.47 -45.67 -1.78
CA MET A 520 15.84 -44.37 -2.33
C MET A 520 17.37 -44.19 -2.44
N GLY A 521 18.12 -44.71 -1.46
CA GLY A 521 19.59 -44.66 -1.48
C GLY A 521 20.24 -45.57 -2.56
N GLU A 522 19.59 -46.69 -2.89
CA GLU A 522 20.03 -47.57 -3.99
C GLU A 522 19.75 -46.89 -5.33
N VAL A 523 18.55 -46.32 -5.52
CA VAL A 523 18.17 -45.57 -6.71
C VAL A 523 19.09 -44.36 -6.90
N ALA A 524 19.44 -43.66 -5.83
CA ALA A 524 20.36 -42.54 -5.84
C ALA A 524 21.75 -42.96 -6.40
N ARG A 525 22.31 -44.05 -5.88
CA ARG A 525 23.62 -44.60 -6.30
C ARG A 525 23.59 -45.12 -7.73
N GLU A 526 22.55 -45.87 -8.10
CA GLU A 526 22.39 -46.44 -9.45
C GLU A 526 22.31 -45.35 -10.53
N LYS A 527 21.64 -44.27 -10.23
CA LYS A 527 21.40 -43.17 -11.18
C LYS A 527 22.38 -42.00 -11.03
N GLY A 528 23.28 -42.04 -10.06
CA GLY A 528 24.31 -41.02 -9.84
C GLY A 528 23.79 -39.70 -9.25
N TYR A 529 22.64 -39.72 -8.58
CA TYR A 529 22.11 -38.52 -7.93
C TYR A 529 22.51 -38.45 -6.45
N PRO A 530 22.97 -37.28 -5.94
CA PRO A 530 23.31 -37.17 -4.54
C PRO A 530 22.07 -37.25 -3.65
N LEU A 531 22.14 -38.05 -2.62
CA LEU A 531 21.13 -38.12 -1.58
C LEU A 531 21.35 -37.00 -0.58
N GLY A 532 20.33 -36.18 -0.38
CA GLY A 532 20.33 -35.09 0.58
C GLY A 532 19.35 -35.30 1.72
N GLU A 533 19.57 -34.63 2.83
CA GLU A 533 18.63 -34.56 3.96
C GLU A 533 18.36 -33.11 4.35
N THR A 534 17.10 -32.82 4.68
CA THR A 534 16.68 -31.47 5.10
C THR A 534 17.18 -31.14 6.50
N GLY A 535 17.28 -32.11 7.38
CA GLY A 535 17.25 -31.94 8.81
C GLY A 535 15.81 -31.76 9.30
N PHE A 536 15.61 -31.70 10.62
CA PHE A 536 14.28 -31.55 11.20
C PHE A 536 13.73 -30.13 11.04
N PHE A 537 12.50 -30.03 10.57
CA PHE A 537 11.75 -28.77 10.44
C PHE A 537 10.27 -29.02 10.74
N THR A 538 9.51 -27.96 11.07
CA THR A 538 8.06 -28.06 11.27
C THR A 538 7.32 -28.01 9.95
N ARG A 539 6.17 -28.68 9.83
CA ARG A 539 5.36 -28.70 8.59
C ARG A 539 4.87 -27.33 8.17
N THR A 540 4.74 -26.40 9.10
CA THR A 540 4.27 -25.02 8.87
C THR A 540 5.40 -24.05 8.56
N THR A 541 6.62 -24.52 8.35
CA THR A 541 7.75 -23.66 7.97
C THR A 541 7.48 -22.93 6.65
N GLY A 542 7.87 -21.67 6.56
CA GLY A 542 7.79 -20.92 5.30
C GLY A 542 8.82 -21.37 4.26
N VAL A 543 9.91 -22.04 4.71
CA VAL A 543 11.02 -22.51 3.86
C VAL A 543 11.46 -23.88 4.34
N VAL A 544 11.41 -24.87 3.45
CA VAL A 544 11.99 -26.21 3.73
C VAL A 544 13.49 -26.15 3.50
N PRO A 545 14.30 -26.52 4.51
CA PRO A 545 15.75 -26.46 4.39
C PRO A 545 16.26 -27.22 3.17
N LYS A 546 17.17 -26.62 2.40
CA LYS A 546 17.82 -27.16 1.19
C LYS A 546 16.90 -27.43 -0.01
N ILE A 547 15.57 -27.23 0.12
CA ILE A 547 14.59 -27.41 -0.97
C ILE A 547 14.07 -26.05 -1.45
N GLY A 548 13.62 -25.17 -0.52
CA GLY A 548 13.14 -23.85 -0.90
C GLY A 548 11.81 -23.46 -0.26
N PRO A 549 11.13 -22.41 -0.78
CA PRO A 549 9.87 -21.92 -0.23
C PRO A 549 8.80 -23.01 -0.20
N ALA A 550 8.22 -23.26 0.97
CA ALA A 550 7.28 -24.35 1.18
C ALA A 550 5.88 -24.11 0.60
N ARG A 551 5.52 -22.85 0.31
CA ARG A 551 4.15 -22.46 -0.08
C ARG A 551 3.58 -23.28 -1.25
N GLU A 552 4.42 -23.61 -2.23
CA GLU A 552 4.01 -24.29 -3.46
C GLU A 552 3.78 -25.80 -3.27
N PHE A 553 4.30 -26.38 -2.19
CA PHE A 553 4.23 -27.83 -1.93
C PHE A 553 3.77 -28.20 -0.51
N MET A 554 3.08 -27.28 0.17
CA MET A 554 2.51 -27.52 1.50
C MET A 554 1.56 -28.72 1.52
N ALA A 555 0.73 -28.88 0.47
CA ALA A 555 -0.17 -30.03 0.34
C ALA A 555 0.60 -31.36 0.26
N ILE A 556 1.77 -31.36 -0.40
CA ILE A 556 2.66 -32.53 -0.46
C ILE A 556 3.19 -32.85 0.94
N LEU A 557 3.71 -31.83 1.66
CA LEU A 557 4.23 -32.02 3.03
C LEU A 557 3.14 -32.54 3.98
N ALA A 558 1.92 -32.02 3.87
CA ALA A 558 0.78 -32.44 4.68
C ALA A 558 0.39 -33.90 4.42
N SER A 559 0.58 -34.40 3.20
CA SER A 559 0.23 -35.78 2.82
C SER A 559 1.23 -36.84 3.31
N LEU A 560 2.43 -36.45 3.75
CA LEU A 560 3.48 -37.34 4.17
C LEU A 560 3.21 -37.88 5.58
N THR A 561 3.17 -39.20 5.73
CA THR A 561 3.01 -39.89 7.01
C THR A 561 3.97 -41.09 7.07
N GLU A 562 4.15 -41.67 8.23
CA GLU A 562 4.94 -42.90 8.38
C GLU A 562 4.41 -44.06 7.51
N LYS A 563 3.05 -44.11 7.34
CA LYS A 563 2.40 -45.11 6.47
C LYS A 563 2.54 -44.79 4.98
N ASN A 564 2.60 -43.50 4.67
CA ASN A 564 2.75 -42.99 3.30
C ASN A 564 3.95 -42.01 3.23
N PRO A 565 5.19 -42.51 3.32
CA PRO A 565 6.37 -41.65 3.44
C PRO A 565 6.81 -41.01 2.13
N VAL A 566 6.24 -41.41 0.98
CA VAL A 566 6.60 -40.93 -0.36
C VAL A 566 5.37 -40.27 -0.99
N PRO A 567 5.48 -39.03 -1.47
CA PRO A 567 4.36 -38.31 -2.04
C PRO A 567 3.90 -38.88 -3.39
N LYS A 568 2.76 -38.40 -3.89
CA LYS A 568 2.23 -38.75 -5.22
C LYS A 568 2.93 -37.99 -6.35
N GLU A 569 3.46 -36.81 -6.06
CA GLU A 569 4.02 -35.86 -7.02
C GLU A 569 5.42 -35.42 -6.61
N VAL A 570 6.21 -35.00 -7.58
CA VAL A 570 7.53 -34.39 -7.35
C VAL A 570 7.37 -32.94 -6.89
N ILE A 571 8.27 -32.46 -6.05
CA ILE A 571 8.34 -31.06 -5.68
C ILE A 571 9.12 -30.33 -6.79
N ARG A 572 8.55 -29.24 -7.29
CA ARG A 572 9.18 -28.36 -8.30
C ARG A 572 9.50 -27.02 -7.68
N THR A 573 10.72 -26.56 -7.90
CA THR A 573 11.20 -25.25 -7.47
C THR A 573 12.02 -24.62 -8.60
N LYS A 574 12.42 -23.37 -8.43
CA LYS A 574 13.35 -22.71 -9.37
C LYS A 574 14.68 -23.43 -9.50
N ASP A 575 15.10 -24.16 -8.47
CA ASP A 575 16.39 -24.85 -8.40
C ASP A 575 16.35 -26.28 -8.96
N GLY A 576 15.18 -26.75 -9.39
CA GLY A 576 14.98 -28.07 -9.97
C GLY A 576 13.82 -28.86 -9.38
N CYS A 577 13.79 -30.16 -9.75
CA CYS A 577 12.80 -31.11 -9.27
C CYS A 577 13.36 -31.91 -8.09
N PHE A 578 12.53 -32.12 -7.07
CA PHE A 578 12.91 -32.90 -5.89
C PHE A 578 11.99 -34.11 -5.72
N VAL A 579 12.58 -35.27 -5.60
CA VAL A 579 11.91 -36.48 -5.14
C VAL A 579 12.20 -36.60 -3.65
N VAL A 580 11.16 -36.59 -2.83
CA VAL A 580 11.29 -36.56 -1.36
C VAL A 580 10.72 -37.82 -0.72
N ARG A 581 11.23 -38.17 0.45
CA ARG A 581 10.71 -39.22 1.32
C ARG A 581 10.81 -38.77 2.76
N LEU A 582 9.75 -38.98 3.53
CA LEU A 582 9.79 -38.82 4.98
C LEU A 582 10.76 -39.87 5.56
N SER A 583 11.84 -39.39 6.18
CA SER A 583 12.89 -40.25 6.77
C SER A 583 12.73 -40.37 8.28
N ALA A 584 12.29 -39.34 8.95
CA ALA A 584 12.06 -39.33 10.38
C ALA A 584 10.94 -38.34 10.77
N HIS A 585 10.30 -38.65 11.88
CA HIS A 585 9.23 -37.87 12.45
C HIS A 585 9.44 -37.75 13.96
N GLU A 586 9.40 -36.53 14.48
CA GLU A 586 9.39 -36.22 15.90
C GLU A 586 8.02 -35.67 16.27
N PRO A 587 7.28 -36.35 17.18
CA PRO A 587 5.95 -35.88 17.59
C PRO A 587 6.06 -34.54 18.32
N ALA A 588 4.97 -33.76 18.27
CA ALA A 588 4.88 -32.51 18.99
C ALA A 588 4.97 -32.71 20.53
N ASP A 589 5.59 -31.76 21.20
CA ASP A 589 5.69 -31.75 22.68
C ASP A 589 4.32 -31.45 23.29
N GLN A 590 3.63 -32.50 23.74
CA GLN A 590 2.29 -32.37 24.32
C GLN A 590 2.26 -31.59 25.64
N SER A 591 3.38 -31.47 26.36
CA SER A 591 3.42 -30.68 27.61
C SER A 591 3.12 -29.19 27.40
N LYS A 592 3.40 -28.69 26.19
CA LYS A 592 3.16 -27.30 25.81
C LYS A 592 1.76 -27.03 25.26
N TYR A 593 0.98 -28.09 24.99
CA TYR A 593 -0.36 -27.97 24.41
C TYR A 593 -1.29 -27.11 25.24
N LEU A 594 -1.35 -27.33 26.56
CA LEU A 594 -2.26 -26.60 27.44
C LEU A 594 -2.04 -25.09 27.42
N SER A 595 -0.78 -24.65 27.30
CA SER A 595 -0.45 -23.22 27.20
C SER A 595 -0.83 -22.63 25.82
N ALA A 596 -0.78 -23.42 24.75
CA ALA A 596 -1.11 -23.01 23.40
C ALA A 596 -2.61 -23.11 23.07
N LYS A 597 -3.34 -24.02 23.72
CA LYS A 597 -4.73 -24.40 23.44
C LYS A 597 -5.65 -23.19 23.25
N LYS A 598 -5.65 -22.26 24.21
CA LYS A 598 -6.56 -21.10 24.19
C LYS A 598 -6.33 -20.19 22.98
N ASN A 599 -5.06 -19.91 22.67
CA ASN A 599 -4.71 -19.00 21.57
C ASN A 599 -4.95 -19.69 20.20
N LEU A 600 -4.61 -20.97 20.10
CA LEU A 600 -4.84 -21.77 18.91
C LEU A 600 -6.33 -21.92 18.62
N GLY A 601 -7.16 -22.23 19.62
CA GLY A 601 -8.60 -22.33 19.50
C GLY A 601 -9.22 -21.02 18.99
N LYS A 602 -8.79 -19.88 19.56
CA LYS A 602 -9.24 -18.56 19.07
C LYS A 602 -8.84 -18.31 17.60
N ARG A 603 -7.61 -18.67 17.22
CA ARG A 603 -7.12 -18.52 15.85
C ARG A 603 -7.94 -19.37 14.88
N LEU A 604 -8.17 -20.64 15.21
CA LEU A 604 -8.95 -21.57 14.38
C LEU A 604 -10.42 -21.10 14.27
N SER A 605 -11.02 -20.69 15.37
CA SER A 605 -12.37 -20.12 15.36
C SER A 605 -12.46 -18.91 14.43
N TYR A 606 -11.52 -17.98 14.53
CA TYR A 606 -11.46 -16.82 13.64
C TYR A 606 -11.26 -17.23 12.16
N GLN A 607 -10.37 -18.18 11.89
CA GLN A 607 -10.14 -18.67 10.52
C GLN A 607 -11.41 -19.29 9.92
N LYS A 608 -12.12 -20.13 10.68
CA LYS A 608 -13.41 -20.70 10.24
C LYS A 608 -14.47 -19.64 9.98
N GLN A 609 -14.55 -18.64 10.87
CA GLN A 609 -15.48 -17.52 10.71
C GLN A 609 -15.19 -16.72 9.43
N GLU A 610 -13.93 -16.46 9.13
CA GLU A 610 -13.53 -15.73 7.92
C GLU A 610 -13.74 -16.57 6.65
N GLU A 611 -13.50 -17.87 6.72
CA GLU A 611 -13.76 -18.80 5.62
C GLU A 611 -15.27 -18.91 5.34
N ALA A 612 -16.07 -19.06 6.37
CA ALA A 612 -17.53 -19.09 6.26
C ALA A 612 -18.09 -17.80 5.66
N TYR A 613 -17.59 -16.65 6.13
CA TYR A 613 -17.97 -15.35 5.57
C TYR A 613 -17.61 -15.23 4.09
N ARG A 614 -16.40 -15.62 3.70
CA ARG A 614 -15.92 -15.58 2.32
C ARG A 614 -16.76 -16.50 1.42
N ASN A 615 -16.97 -17.74 1.85
CA ASN A 615 -17.78 -18.71 1.12
C ASN A 615 -19.24 -18.24 0.94
N TRP A 616 -19.81 -17.66 1.99
CA TRP A 616 -21.13 -17.10 1.94
C TRP A 616 -21.23 -15.93 0.95
N LEU A 617 -20.29 -15.00 0.98
CA LEU A 617 -20.22 -13.85 0.09
C LEU A 617 -20.05 -14.29 -1.37
N GLU A 618 -19.16 -15.23 -1.65
CA GLU A 618 -18.96 -15.83 -2.97
C GLU A 618 -20.25 -16.49 -3.51
N GLN A 619 -21.03 -17.11 -2.63
CA GLN A 619 -22.33 -17.67 -3.00
C GLN A 619 -23.35 -16.58 -3.34
N LEU A 620 -23.35 -15.45 -2.64
CA LEU A 620 -24.19 -14.30 -2.96
C LEU A 620 -23.82 -13.71 -4.31
N GLU A 621 -22.54 -13.51 -4.57
CA GLU A 621 -22.03 -13.01 -5.86
C GLU A 621 -22.41 -13.93 -7.03
N LYS A 622 -22.23 -15.26 -6.87
CA LYS A 622 -22.58 -16.26 -7.91
C LYS A 622 -24.06 -16.27 -8.26
N LYS A 623 -24.95 -15.94 -7.31
CA LYS A 623 -26.41 -15.90 -7.52
C LYS A 623 -26.90 -14.55 -8.03
N ALA A 624 -26.09 -13.50 -7.92
CA ALA A 624 -26.46 -12.15 -8.25
C ALA A 624 -26.26 -11.84 -9.74
N ASN A 625 -27.10 -10.95 -10.25
CA ASN A 625 -26.87 -10.33 -11.56
C ASN A 625 -26.04 -9.06 -11.35
N ILE A 626 -24.74 -9.16 -11.66
CA ILE A 626 -23.76 -8.07 -11.47
C ILE A 626 -23.28 -7.59 -12.83
N ASP A 627 -23.50 -6.31 -13.13
CA ASP A 627 -22.99 -5.62 -14.32
C ASP A 627 -22.03 -4.51 -13.89
N LYS A 628 -20.71 -4.75 -14.06
CA LYS A 628 -19.65 -3.78 -13.77
C LYS A 628 -19.37 -2.95 -15.01
N ASN A 629 -19.33 -1.64 -14.89
CA ASN A 629 -18.97 -0.75 -15.98
C ASN A 629 -17.44 -0.75 -16.19
N LYS A 630 -17.00 -1.50 -17.22
CA LYS A 630 -15.57 -1.68 -17.52
C LYS A 630 -14.83 -0.41 -17.92
N ASP A 631 -15.54 0.63 -18.36
CA ASP A 631 -14.92 1.89 -18.78
C ASP A 631 -14.38 2.71 -17.58
N ILE A 632 -14.89 2.43 -16.39
CA ILE A 632 -14.46 3.06 -15.13
C ILE A 632 -13.12 2.52 -14.62
N LEU A 633 -12.86 1.25 -14.85
CA LEU A 633 -11.65 0.58 -14.36
C LEU A 633 -10.42 0.89 -15.22
N LYS A 634 -10.64 1.42 -16.44
CA LYS A 634 -9.57 1.74 -17.41
C LYS A 634 -9.08 3.19 -17.35
N GLY A 635 -9.74 4.06 -16.58
CA GLY A 635 -9.44 5.50 -16.51
C GLY A 635 -8.58 5.92 -15.30
#